data_edcae4e623027e4fa9a8a473ceaa99be
#
_entry.id   edcae4e623027e4fa9a8a473ceaa99be
#
_cell.length_a   1.000
_cell.length_b   1.000
_cell.length_c   1.000
_cell.angle_alpha   90.00
_cell.angle_beta   90.00
_cell.angle_gamma   90.00
#
_symmetry.space_group_name_H-M   'P 1'
#
loop_
_entity.id
_entity.type
_entity.pdbx_description
1 polymer ?
#
loop_
_entity_poly.entity_id
_entity_poly.type
_entity_poly.pdbx_seq_one_letter_code
_entity_poly.pdbx_strand_id
1 'polypeptide(L)'
;MSKYTKQDIIRMVEDEDVEFIRLQFTDMFGTLKNVAVTSSQLEKALNNECMFDGSSIEGFVRIEESDMYLYPDLDTFCIFPWRPQQGKVARIICDIYTADRQPFSGDPRYVLKKAVADAAQMGYQFDVGPECEFFLFDQNNEGQPTTESNERAGYFDLGPVDLGENARRDMVLTLEDMGFEIEASHHEVAPAQHEIDFRYDEALKTADNIMTFKLAVKTIAKRHGMFASFMPKPKYGINGSGMHVNMSLAKDGKNIFADPEGEMGLSKEAFWFIGGIIKHMKGMTVITNPLVNSYKRLVPGYEAPIYIAWSATNRSPLIRIPAARGVGTRVELRCPDPAANPYLVLAACLEAGLDGIRNQITPPDAVTENVFEMRLSQKAKLGIESLPGDLEQAVEELEKDDYIKNVLGEHITEKYLEAKKAEWADCGFH
;
A
#
# COMPACT_ATOMS: atom_id res chain seq x y z
N MET A 1 19.06 2.45 -14.52
CA MET A 1 20.41 2.51 -13.93
C MET A 1 20.28 2.65 -12.41
N SER A 2 21.08 1.92 -11.64
CA SER A 2 21.12 2.06 -10.18
C SER A 2 21.59 3.49 -9.82
N LYS A 3 20.93 4.08 -8.81
CA LYS A 3 21.22 5.43 -8.31
C LYS A 3 22.56 5.47 -7.57
N TYR A 4 22.88 4.42 -6.79
CA TYR A 4 24.05 4.33 -5.95
C TYR A 4 24.84 3.04 -6.18
N THR A 5 26.17 3.16 -6.16
CA THR A 5 27.09 2.03 -6.09
C THR A 5 27.43 1.71 -4.61
N LYS A 6 28.06 0.55 -4.34
CA LYS A 6 28.56 0.22 -3.00
C LYS A 6 29.51 1.30 -2.47
N GLN A 7 30.37 1.83 -3.32
CA GLN A 7 31.32 2.88 -2.94
C GLN A 7 30.60 4.19 -2.61
N ASP A 8 29.51 4.52 -3.30
CA ASP A 8 28.70 5.68 -2.97
C ASP A 8 28.09 5.55 -1.58
N ILE A 9 27.57 4.38 -1.22
CA ILE A 9 27.03 4.12 0.12
C ILE A 9 28.11 4.24 1.20
N ILE A 10 29.28 3.63 0.98
CA ILE A 10 30.41 3.71 1.93
C ILE A 10 30.81 5.17 2.16
N ARG A 11 30.94 5.96 1.09
CA ARG A 11 31.29 7.38 1.18
C ARG A 11 30.22 8.17 1.92
N MET A 12 28.93 7.99 1.60
CA MET A 12 27.85 8.69 2.30
C MET A 12 27.81 8.37 3.80
N VAL A 13 28.05 7.11 4.17
CA VAL A 13 28.12 6.69 5.57
C VAL A 13 29.26 7.39 6.32
N GLU A 14 30.42 7.50 5.68
CA GLU A 14 31.59 8.21 6.26
C GLU A 14 31.36 9.71 6.34
N ASP A 15 30.95 10.36 5.23
CA ASP A 15 30.80 11.81 5.15
C ASP A 15 29.69 12.35 6.06
N GLU A 16 28.64 11.57 6.27
CA GLU A 16 27.46 11.95 7.06
C GLU A 16 27.49 11.43 8.52
N ASP A 17 28.58 10.81 8.94
CA ASP A 17 28.72 10.24 10.29
C ASP A 17 27.60 9.28 10.68
N VAL A 18 27.28 8.36 9.79
CA VAL A 18 26.27 7.32 10.03
C VAL A 18 26.92 6.18 10.83
N GLU A 19 26.38 5.88 12.01
CA GLU A 19 26.89 4.82 12.88
C GLU A 19 26.08 3.53 12.80
N PHE A 20 24.79 3.61 12.49
CA PHE A 20 23.91 2.45 12.40
C PHE A 20 23.20 2.41 11.06
N ILE A 21 23.12 1.23 10.50
CA ILE A 21 22.37 0.96 9.27
C ILE A 21 21.27 -0.06 9.59
N ARG A 22 20.03 0.33 9.37
CA ARG A 22 18.87 -0.55 9.49
C ARG A 22 18.62 -1.26 8.18
N LEU A 23 18.77 -2.56 8.18
CA LEU A 23 18.43 -3.42 7.05
C LEU A 23 16.96 -3.78 7.19
N GLN A 24 16.11 -3.12 6.41
CA GLN A 24 14.65 -3.21 6.52
C GLN A 24 14.09 -4.20 5.51
N PHE A 25 13.02 -4.90 5.90
CA PHE A 25 12.20 -5.69 5.01
C PHE A 25 10.76 -5.72 5.54
N THR A 26 9.82 -6.11 4.70
CA THR A 26 8.40 -6.22 5.07
C THR A 26 7.98 -7.68 5.03
N ASP A 27 7.31 -8.17 6.08
CA ASP A 27 6.74 -9.51 6.07
C ASP A 27 5.47 -9.59 5.21
N MET A 28 4.92 -10.77 5.01
CA MET A 28 3.75 -10.93 4.13
C MET A 28 2.48 -10.26 4.65
N PHE A 29 2.42 -9.93 5.94
CA PHE A 29 1.29 -9.23 6.56
C PHE A 29 1.44 -7.70 6.53
N GLY A 30 2.50 -7.18 5.91
CA GLY A 30 2.73 -5.75 5.79
C GLY A 30 3.42 -5.12 6.97
N THR A 31 4.00 -5.90 7.88
CA THR A 31 4.77 -5.40 9.01
C THR A 31 6.21 -5.12 8.60
N LEU A 32 6.67 -3.89 8.85
CA LEU A 32 8.05 -3.50 8.63
C LEU A 32 8.94 -4.08 9.72
N LYS A 33 9.96 -4.81 9.31
CA LYS A 33 10.96 -5.46 10.15
C LYS A 33 12.34 -4.89 9.85
N ASN A 34 13.29 -5.06 10.76
CA ASN A 34 14.69 -4.71 10.49
C ASN A 34 15.65 -5.45 11.38
N VAL A 35 16.91 -5.49 10.93
CA VAL A 35 18.07 -5.75 11.78
C VAL A 35 19.01 -4.55 11.65
N ALA A 36 19.54 -4.06 12.77
CA ALA A 36 20.50 -2.97 12.78
C ALA A 36 21.92 -3.53 12.80
N VAL A 37 22.76 -2.98 11.93
CA VAL A 37 24.21 -3.23 11.95
C VAL A 37 24.94 -1.92 12.18
N THR A 38 26.13 -1.98 12.80
CA THR A 38 27.00 -0.82 12.93
C THR A 38 27.71 -0.53 11.61
N SER A 39 28.22 0.68 11.45
CA SER A 39 28.97 1.08 10.24
C SER A 39 30.18 0.19 9.98
N SER A 40 30.79 -0.40 11.02
CA SER A 40 31.89 -1.37 10.87
C SER A 40 31.48 -2.66 10.15
N GLN A 41 30.18 -2.98 10.09
CA GLN A 41 29.64 -4.15 9.40
C GLN A 41 29.04 -3.82 8.03
N LEU A 42 29.15 -2.57 7.59
CA LEU A 42 28.54 -2.09 6.34
C LEU A 42 28.99 -2.92 5.13
N GLU A 43 30.27 -3.19 5.02
CA GLU A 43 30.83 -3.93 3.87
C GLU A 43 30.26 -5.35 3.78
N LYS A 44 30.12 -6.02 4.91
CA LYS A 44 29.45 -7.33 5.01
C LYS A 44 27.99 -7.24 4.52
N ALA A 45 27.27 -6.22 4.96
CA ALA A 45 25.88 -5.99 4.53
C ALA A 45 25.80 -5.74 3.01
N LEU A 46 26.67 -4.89 2.46
CA LEU A 46 26.70 -4.58 1.02
C LEU A 46 27.10 -5.78 0.16
N ASN A 47 27.78 -6.79 0.73
CA ASN A 47 28.13 -8.03 0.05
C ASN A 47 27.07 -9.13 0.23
N ASN A 48 25.87 -8.81 0.73
CA ASN A 48 24.76 -9.72 0.91
C ASN A 48 25.06 -10.89 1.89
N GLU A 49 25.87 -10.62 2.90
CA GLU A 49 26.34 -11.64 3.86
C GLU A 49 25.62 -11.56 5.21
N CYS A 50 24.70 -10.61 5.40
CA CYS A 50 23.91 -10.52 6.62
C CYS A 50 22.80 -11.55 6.64
N MET A 51 22.85 -12.43 7.64
CA MET A 51 21.88 -13.50 7.88
C MET A 51 20.90 -13.15 8.99
N PHE A 52 19.73 -13.77 8.93
CA PHE A 52 18.75 -13.74 10.02
C PHE A 52 17.99 -15.06 10.10
N ASP A 53 17.35 -15.31 11.24
CA ASP A 53 16.51 -16.49 11.47
C ASP A 53 15.09 -16.20 10.95
N GLY A 54 14.80 -16.71 9.74
CA GLY A 54 13.49 -16.57 9.11
C GLY A 54 12.37 -17.35 9.81
N SER A 55 12.71 -18.37 10.64
CA SER A 55 11.71 -19.14 11.37
C SER A 55 11.00 -18.33 12.46
N SER A 56 11.62 -17.24 12.89
CA SER A 56 11.03 -16.30 13.85
C SER A 56 10.13 -15.24 13.19
N ILE A 57 10.02 -15.24 11.87
CA ILE A 57 9.13 -14.35 11.12
C ILE A 57 7.89 -15.12 10.70
N GLU A 58 6.72 -14.65 11.14
CA GLU A 58 5.45 -15.29 10.82
C GLU A 58 5.26 -15.43 9.31
N GLY A 59 4.90 -16.64 8.87
CA GLY A 59 4.65 -16.95 7.48
C GLY A 59 5.89 -17.17 6.62
N PHE A 60 7.13 -17.06 7.16
CA PHE A 60 8.34 -17.22 6.36
C PHE A 60 8.70 -18.70 6.17
N VAL A 61 9.51 -19.29 7.03
CA VAL A 61 10.07 -20.62 6.85
C VAL A 61 9.94 -21.47 8.12
N ARG A 62 10.22 -22.77 7.99
CA ARG A 62 10.31 -23.68 9.12
C ARG A 62 11.64 -23.53 9.85
N ILE A 63 11.70 -24.01 11.08
CA ILE A 63 12.90 -23.96 11.90
C ILE A 63 14.10 -24.71 11.26
N GLU A 64 13.82 -25.73 10.47
CA GLU A 64 14.85 -26.52 9.78
C GLU A 64 15.45 -25.80 8.56
N GLU A 65 14.80 -24.74 8.10
CA GLU A 65 15.20 -23.94 6.94
C GLU A 65 15.34 -22.46 7.33
N SER A 66 15.82 -22.19 8.54
CA SER A 66 15.72 -20.87 9.17
C SER A 66 16.66 -19.82 8.61
N ASP A 67 17.83 -20.22 8.10
CA ASP A 67 18.86 -19.28 7.65
C ASP A 67 18.44 -18.56 6.37
N MET A 68 18.30 -17.24 6.46
CA MET A 68 17.97 -16.37 5.34
C MET A 68 18.93 -15.20 5.25
N TYR A 69 19.04 -14.60 4.06
CA TYR A 69 19.94 -13.50 3.79
C TYR A 69 19.21 -12.23 3.39
N LEU A 70 19.75 -11.10 3.81
CA LEU A 70 19.30 -9.77 3.44
C LEU A 70 20.15 -9.24 2.28
N TYR A 71 19.51 -8.91 1.17
CA TYR A 71 20.13 -8.33 -0.01
C TYR A 71 19.73 -6.86 -0.12
N PRO A 72 20.58 -5.92 0.33
CA PRO A 72 20.25 -4.51 0.31
C PRO A 72 20.03 -3.98 -1.11
N ASP A 73 18.92 -3.26 -1.30
CA ASP A 73 18.70 -2.45 -2.49
C ASP A 73 19.30 -1.05 -2.26
N LEU A 74 20.46 -0.80 -2.85
CA LEU A 74 21.27 0.39 -2.58
C LEU A 74 20.55 1.69 -2.89
N ASP A 75 19.64 1.68 -3.86
CA ASP A 75 18.87 2.86 -4.27
C ASP A 75 17.88 3.33 -3.19
N THR A 76 17.63 2.50 -2.19
CA THR A 76 16.75 2.82 -1.06
C THR A 76 17.46 3.42 0.14
N PHE A 77 18.80 3.58 0.08
CA PHE A 77 19.56 4.20 1.17
C PHE A 77 18.99 5.56 1.53
N CYS A 78 18.69 5.75 2.82
CA CYS A 78 18.12 6.99 3.33
C CYS A 78 18.57 7.21 4.79
N ILE A 79 19.05 8.41 5.10
CA ILE A 79 19.37 8.81 6.47
C ILE A 79 18.06 9.30 7.13
N PHE A 80 17.77 8.81 8.35
CA PHE A 80 16.57 9.22 9.08
C PHE A 80 16.69 10.63 9.65
N PRO A 81 15.84 11.59 9.26
CA PRO A 81 15.91 12.98 9.74
C PRO A 81 15.59 13.16 11.23
N TRP A 82 14.87 12.20 11.82
CA TRP A 82 14.43 12.28 13.23
C TRP A 82 15.47 11.77 14.24
N ARG A 83 16.63 11.35 13.77
CA ARG A 83 17.71 10.87 14.64
C ARG A 83 18.70 12.00 14.94
N PRO A 84 19.55 11.85 16.01
CA PRO A 84 20.56 12.84 16.36
C PRO A 84 21.51 13.19 15.20
N GLN A 85 22.06 14.39 15.22
CA GLN A 85 23.04 14.85 14.23
C GLN A 85 24.39 14.13 14.35
N GLN A 86 24.72 13.59 15.53
CA GLN A 86 25.85 12.72 15.76
C GLN A 86 25.37 11.27 15.91
N GLY A 87 26.11 10.33 15.32
CA GLY A 87 25.70 8.93 15.33
C GLY A 87 24.40 8.71 14.55
N LYS A 88 24.32 9.27 13.36
CA LYS A 88 23.15 9.17 12.50
C LYS A 88 22.78 7.72 12.20
N VAL A 89 21.51 7.51 11.91
CA VAL A 89 20.95 6.22 11.53
C VAL A 89 20.44 6.30 10.10
N ALA A 90 20.87 5.36 9.26
CA ALA A 90 20.34 5.19 7.91
C ALA A 90 19.58 3.86 7.81
N ARG A 91 18.81 3.71 6.74
CA ARG A 91 18.17 2.45 6.39
C ARG A 91 18.53 2.08 4.96
N ILE A 92 18.50 0.78 4.68
CA ILE A 92 18.47 0.23 3.32
C ILE A 92 17.36 -0.82 3.31
N ILE A 93 16.47 -0.77 2.32
CA ILE A 93 15.43 -1.79 2.14
C ILE A 93 16.07 -3.00 1.44
N CYS A 94 15.77 -4.19 1.95
CA CYS A 94 16.37 -5.44 1.49
C CYS A 94 15.35 -6.35 0.84
N ASP A 95 15.82 -7.10 -0.16
CA ASP A 95 15.18 -8.30 -0.63
C ASP A 95 15.62 -9.49 0.22
N ILE A 96 14.77 -10.51 0.32
CA ILE A 96 15.05 -11.71 1.12
C ILE A 96 15.45 -12.86 0.20
N TYR A 97 16.55 -13.53 0.56
CA TYR A 97 17.08 -14.69 -0.16
C TYR A 97 17.19 -15.88 0.78
N THR A 98 17.01 -17.07 0.23
CA THR A 98 17.17 -18.34 0.95
C THR A 98 18.66 -18.67 1.20
N ALA A 99 18.92 -19.72 2.00
CA ALA A 99 20.28 -20.16 2.29
C ALA A 99 21.08 -20.56 1.04
N ASP A 100 20.40 -21.07 0.02
CA ASP A 100 20.99 -21.40 -1.28
C ASP A 100 21.04 -20.22 -2.27
N ARG A 101 20.86 -19.02 -1.77
CA ARG A 101 21.00 -17.77 -2.53
C ARG A 101 19.98 -17.61 -3.67
N GLN A 102 18.77 -18.11 -3.48
CA GLN A 102 17.65 -17.89 -4.38
C GLN A 102 16.70 -16.87 -3.76
N PRO A 103 16.01 -16.04 -4.58
CA PRO A 103 14.95 -15.17 -4.08
C PRO A 103 13.92 -15.97 -3.27
N PHE A 104 13.57 -15.47 -2.09
CA PHE A 104 12.56 -16.13 -1.27
C PHE A 104 11.16 -15.86 -1.81
N SER A 105 10.40 -16.92 -2.13
CA SER A 105 9.04 -16.82 -2.67
C SER A 105 8.02 -16.20 -1.69
N GLY A 106 8.34 -16.18 -0.40
CA GLY A 106 7.53 -15.55 0.65
C GLY A 106 7.81 -14.07 0.88
N ASP A 107 8.74 -13.50 0.13
CA ASP A 107 9.07 -12.07 0.19
C ASP A 107 8.06 -11.27 -0.64
N PRO A 108 7.18 -10.44 -0.03
CA PRO A 108 6.20 -9.66 -0.78
C PRO A 108 6.83 -8.67 -1.76
N ARG A 109 8.00 -8.13 -1.44
CA ARG A 109 8.73 -7.25 -2.36
C ARG A 109 9.15 -7.98 -3.63
N TYR A 110 9.52 -9.25 -3.52
CA TYR A 110 9.82 -10.10 -4.66
C TYR A 110 8.58 -10.36 -5.53
N VAL A 111 7.41 -10.56 -4.91
CA VAL A 111 6.14 -10.73 -5.66
C VAL A 111 5.86 -9.50 -6.53
N LEU A 112 6.03 -8.30 -5.99
CA LEU A 112 5.86 -7.08 -6.77
C LEU A 112 6.91 -6.96 -7.88
N LYS A 113 8.16 -7.29 -7.61
CA LYS A 113 9.22 -7.30 -8.63
C LYS A 113 8.89 -8.21 -9.81
N LYS A 114 8.32 -9.39 -9.55
CA LYS A 114 7.86 -10.30 -10.61
C LYS A 114 6.75 -9.69 -11.46
N ALA A 115 5.76 -9.08 -10.81
CA ALA A 115 4.66 -8.42 -11.52
C ALA A 115 5.17 -7.26 -12.39
N VAL A 116 6.07 -6.44 -11.86
CA VAL A 116 6.71 -5.35 -12.60
C VAL A 116 7.50 -5.88 -13.80
N ALA A 117 8.21 -7.00 -13.64
CA ALA A 117 8.92 -7.66 -14.74
C ALA A 117 7.98 -8.17 -15.83
N ASP A 118 6.83 -8.74 -15.46
CA ASP A 118 5.80 -9.17 -16.41
C ASP A 118 5.26 -7.98 -17.22
N ALA A 119 5.00 -6.85 -16.57
CA ALA A 119 4.60 -5.63 -17.24
C ALA A 119 5.69 -5.12 -18.21
N ALA A 120 6.94 -5.15 -17.79
CA ALA A 120 8.09 -4.74 -18.61
C ALA A 120 8.24 -5.60 -19.86
N GLN A 121 7.96 -6.90 -19.79
CA GLN A 121 7.96 -7.79 -20.96
C GLN A 121 6.91 -7.39 -22.01
N MET A 122 5.80 -6.78 -21.56
CA MET A 122 4.78 -6.22 -22.44
C MET A 122 5.09 -4.79 -22.89
N GLY A 123 6.23 -4.22 -22.46
CA GLY A 123 6.65 -2.85 -22.74
C GLY A 123 6.07 -1.80 -21.81
N TYR A 124 5.46 -2.19 -20.68
CA TYR A 124 4.80 -1.27 -19.75
C TYR A 124 5.63 -0.99 -18.50
N GLN A 125 5.58 0.26 -18.06
CA GLN A 125 5.97 0.69 -16.73
C GLN A 125 4.69 0.96 -15.92
N PHE A 126 4.63 0.43 -14.71
CA PHE A 126 3.50 0.63 -13.81
C PHE A 126 3.78 1.78 -12.84
N ASP A 127 2.99 2.85 -12.94
CA ASP A 127 3.08 4.02 -12.09
C ASP A 127 1.90 4.07 -11.12
N VAL A 128 2.19 4.38 -9.86
CA VAL A 128 1.22 4.36 -8.77
C VAL A 128 1.35 5.59 -7.88
N GLY A 129 0.23 6.24 -7.60
CA GLY A 129 0.11 7.32 -6.62
C GLY A 129 -0.90 6.96 -5.54
N PRO A 130 -0.46 6.74 -4.29
CA PRO A 130 -1.36 6.40 -3.20
C PRO A 130 -1.90 7.66 -2.51
N GLU A 131 -3.09 7.54 -1.94
CA GLU A 131 -3.68 8.50 -1.02
C GLU A 131 -3.96 7.75 0.28
N CYS A 132 -3.13 7.96 1.30
CA CYS A 132 -3.17 7.19 2.53
C CYS A 132 -3.70 8.03 3.68
N GLU A 133 -4.88 7.68 4.18
CA GLU A 133 -5.54 8.32 5.32
C GLU A 133 -5.09 7.68 6.64
N PHE A 134 -5.10 8.46 7.70
CA PHE A 134 -4.74 8.00 9.04
C PHE A 134 -5.41 8.86 10.12
N PHE A 135 -5.45 8.32 11.35
CA PHE A 135 -5.95 9.03 12.51
C PHE A 135 -4.79 9.41 13.43
N LEU A 136 -4.92 10.59 14.07
CA LEU A 136 -4.04 11.03 15.15
C LEU A 136 -4.86 11.06 16.43
N PHE A 137 -4.69 10.05 17.28
CA PHE A 137 -5.37 9.93 18.57
C PHE A 137 -4.52 10.42 19.73
N ASP A 138 -5.18 10.74 20.83
CA ASP A 138 -4.51 11.07 22.07
C ASP A 138 -3.90 9.83 22.72
N GLN A 139 -2.83 10.03 23.45
CA GLN A 139 -2.29 9.02 24.37
C GLN A 139 -2.94 9.22 25.75
N ASN A 140 -3.07 8.14 26.50
CA ASN A 140 -3.51 8.25 27.88
C ASN A 140 -2.41 8.81 28.79
N ASN A 141 -2.69 9.04 30.07
CA ASN A 141 -1.73 9.57 31.03
C ASN A 141 -0.47 8.72 31.23
N GLU A 142 -0.53 7.46 30.82
CA GLU A 142 0.57 6.50 30.87
C GLU A 142 1.34 6.42 29.55
N GLY A 143 0.98 7.26 28.56
CA GLY A 143 1.57 7.27 27.24
C GLY A 143 1.13 6.11 26.32
N GLN A 144 0.05 5.42 26.67
CA GLN A 144 -0.49 4.31 25.87
C GLN A 144 -1.41 4.84 24.75
N PRO A 145 -1.46 4.14 23.61
CA PRO A 145 -2.35 4.53 22.52
C PRO A 145 -3.82 4.40 22.90
N THR A 146 -4.63 5.35 22.42
CA THR A 146 -6.08 5.33 22.55
C THR A 146 -6.75 5.49 21.18
N THR A 147 -8.08 5.40 21.14
CA THR A 147 -8.90 5.81 19.99
C THR A 147 -9.68 7.09 20.31
N GLU A 148 -9.21 7.87 21.26
CA GLU A 148 -9.86 9.10 21.72
C GLU A 148 -9.19 10.33 21.14
N SER A 149 -10.00 11.38 20.93
CA SER A 149 -9.53 12.70 20.54
C SER A 149 -10.53 13.74 21.04
N ASN A 150 -10.01 14.88 21.47
CA ASN A 150 -10.82 16.06 21.80
C ASN A 150 -11.13 16.91 20.56
N GLU A 151 -10.57 16.55 19.41
CA GLU A 151 -10.77 17.27 18.16
C GLU A 151 -12.18 17.06 17.60
N ARG A 152 -12.71 18.09 16.97
CA ARG A 152 -14.01 18.06 16.28
C ARG A 152 -13.96 18.65 14.87
N ALA A 153 -12.79 18.74 14.30
CA ALA A 153 -12.58 19.21 12.94
C ALA A 153 -13.14 18.23 11.90
N GLY A 154 -13.40 18.72 10.71
CA GLY A 154 -13.84 17.97 9.56
C GLY A 154 -13.03 18.32 8.31
N TYR A 155 -13.55 17.93 7.16
CA TYR A 155 -12.87 18.03 5.87
C TYR A 155 -12.37 19.45 5.57
N PHE A 156 -11.07 19.57 5.32
CA PHE A 156 -10.35 20.81 5.02
C PHE A 156 -10.37 21.86 6.14
N ASP A 157 -10.76 21.51 7.34
CA ASP A 157 -10.65 22.42 8.48
C ASP A 157 -9.16 22.72 8.80
N LEU A 158 -8.94 23.85 9.45
CA LEU A 158 -7.62 24.37 9.78
C LEU A 158 -7.53 24.67 11.28
N GLY A 159 -6.35 25.03 11.76
CA GLY A 159 -6.21 25.52 13.13
C GLY A 159 -7.05 26.79 13.40
N PRO A 160 -7.61 26.92 14.60
CA PRO A 160 -7.32 26.14 15.80
C PRO A 160 -8.17 24.88 15.99
N VAL A 161 -9.13 24.56 15.12
CA VAL A 161 -10.00 23.37 15.29
C VAL A 161 -9.29 22.09 14.89
N ASP A 162 -8.39 22.14 13.90
CA ASP A 162 -7.48 21.03 13.53
C ASP A 162 -6.35 20.95 14.55
N LEU A 163 -6.44 20.01 15.49
CA LEU A 163 -5.45 19.82 16.55
C LEU A 163 -4.20 19.06 16.08
N GLY A 164 -4.27 18.42 14.92
CA GLY A 164 -3.16 17.67 14.33
C GLY A 164 -2.32 18.45 13.32
N GLU A 165 -2.64 19.72 13.08
CA GLU A 165 -1.99 20.54 12.04
C GLU A 165 -0.46 20.63 12.20
N ASN A 166 0.03 20.87 13.42
CA ASN A 166 1.47 20.96 13.66
C ASN A 166 2.18 19.62 13.47
N ALA A 167 1.58 18.52 13.94
CA ALA A 167 2.15 17.17 13.71
C ALA A 167 2.19 16.86 12.22
N ARG A 168 1.11 17.12 11.49
CA ARG A 168 1.04 16.90 10.04
C ARG A 168 2.06 17.75 9.30
N ARG A 169 2.25 19.01 9.69
CA ARG A 169 3.30 19.87 9.13
C ARG A 169 4.69 19.26 9.30
N ASP A 170 5.02 18.80 10.50
CA ASP A 170 6.33 18.17 10.76
C ASP A 170 6.50 16.85 9.99
N MET A 171 5.41 16.09 9.81
CA MET A 171 5.42 14.89 8.94
C MET A 171 5.77 15.24 7.51
N VAL A 172 5.15 16.28 6.95
CA VAL A 172 5.42 16.74 5.58
C VAL A 172 6.89 17.13 5.40
N LEU A 173 7.41 17.98 6.31
CA LEU A 173 8.80 18.43 6.25
C LEU A 173 9.79 17.27 6.39
N THR A 174 9.50 16.33 7.27
CA THR A 174 10.33 15.13 7.46
C THR A 174 10.34 14.26 6.21
N LEU A 175 9.18 14.03 5.60
CA LEU A 175 9.07 13.25 4.36
C LEU A 175 9.80 13.93 3.20
N GLU A 176 9.70 15.26 3.07
CA GLU A 176 10.45 16.01 2.07
C GLU A 176 11.97 15.86 2.27
N ASP A 177 12.45 15.90 3.51
CA ASP A 177 13.86 15.65 3.84
C ASP A 177 14.32 14.23 3.46
N MET A 178 13.38 13.28 3.39
CA MET A 178 13.63 11.91 2.94
C MET A 178 13.48 11.72 1.42
N GLY A 179 13.24 12.80 0.68
CA GLY A 179 13.13 12.78 -0.78
C GLY A 179 11.73 12.58 -1.33
N PHE A 180 10.69 12.61 -0.49
CA PHE A 180 9.30 12.60 -0.95
C PHE A 180 8.93 13.94 -1.58
N GLU A 181 8.17 13.88 -2.67
CA GLU A 181 7.50 15.05 -3.24
C GLU A 181 6.06 15.07 -2.74
N ILE A 182 5.76 15.97 -1.79
CA ILE A 182 4.43 16.07 -1.18
C ILE A 182 3.55 16.99 -2.03
N GLU A 183 2.39 16.49 -2.44
CA GLU A 183 1.44 17.22 -3.28
C GLU A 183 0.35 17.91 -2.45
N ALA A 184 -0.14 17.26 -1.40
CA ALA A 184 -1.20 17.80 -0.55
C ALA A 184 -1.10 17.28 0.88
N SER A 185 -1.62 18.06 1.81
CA SER A 185 -1.73 17.74 3.22
C SER A 185 -2.95 18.45 3.79
N HIS A 186 -3.90 17.70 4.34
CA HIS A 186 -5.14 18.28 4.84
C HIS A 186 -5.79 17.42 5.93
N HIS A 187 -6.74 18.04 6.65
CA HIS A 187 -7.65 17.34 7.55
C HIS A 187 -8.72 16.61 6.72
N GLU A 188 -9.06 15.41 7.13
CA GLU A 188 -10.08 14.58 6.49
C GLU A 188 -11.47 14.74 7.13
N VAL A 189 -12.44 13.94 6.66
CA VAL A 189 -13.87 14.08 7.03
C VAL A 189 -14.12 13.75 8.50
N ALA A 190 -13.49 12.69 9.01
CA ALA A 190 -13.70 12.28 10.41
C ALA A 190 -12.87 13.14 11.38
N PRO A 191 -13.35 13.36 12.61
CA PRO A 191 -12.54 13.96 13.66
C PRO A 191 -11.22 13.19 13.84
N ALA A 192 -10.12 13.91 14.01
CA ALA A 192 -8.76 13.36 14.15
C ALA A 192 -8.20 12.63 12.91
N GLN A 193 -8.86 12.73 11.77
CA GLN A 193 -8.42 12.09 10.54
C GLN A 193 -7.68 13.05 9.63
N HIS A 194 -6.60 12.54 9.02
CA HIS A 194 -5.67 13.31 8.19
C HIS A 194 -5.32 12.55 6.93
N GLU A 195 -4.85 13.28 5.93
CA GLU A 195 -4.31 12.74 4.69
C GLU A 195 -3.09 13.55 4.27
N ILE A 196 -2.06 12.84 3.81
CA ILE A 196 -0.89 13.42 3.16
C ILE A 196 -0.67 12.66 1.86
N ASP A 197 -0.71 13.37 0.75
CA ASP A 197 -0.56 12.80 -0.57
C ASP A 197 0.83 13.11 -1.12
N PHE A 198 1.53 12.11 -1.62
CA PHE A 198 2.81 12.28 -2.29
C PHE A 198 2.71 11.82 -3.75
N ARG A 199 3.57 12.42 -4.57
CA ARG A 199 3.57 12.21 -6.00
C ARG A 199 3.72 10.73 -6.37
N TYR A 200 3.04 10.32 -7.46
CA TYR A 200 3.19 9.00 -8.05
C TYR A 200 4.64 8.71 -8.48
N ASP A 201 5.00 7.46 -8.46
CA ASP A 201 6.28 6.94 -8.94
C ASP A 201 6.09 5.50 -9.43
N GLU A 202 7.17 4.88 -9.90
CA GLU A 202 7.17 3.46 -10.22
C GLU A 202 6.67 2.63 -9.04
N ALA A 203 5.95 1.55 -9.34
CA ALA A 203 5.24 0.76 -8.34
C ALA A 203 6.12 0.25 -7.19
N LEU A 204 7.32 -0.25 -7.47
CA LEU A 204 8.21 -0.76 -6.41
C LEU A 204 8.63 0.36 -5.46
N LYS A 205 9.05 1.50 -6.00
CA LYS A 205 9.41 2.67 -5.20
C LYS A 205 8.23 3.20 -4.40
N THR A 206 7.04 3.22 -5.00
CA THR A 206 5.81 3.64 -4.31
C THR A 206 5.47 2.70 -3.16
N ALA A 207 5.58 1.39 -3.32
CA ALA A 207 5.36 0.44 -2.23
C ALA A 207 6.37 0.64 -1.10
N ASP A 208 7.65 0.81 -1.42
CA ASP A 208 8.69 1.15 -0.45
C ASP A 208 8.36 2.46 0.28
N ASN A 209 7.90 3.47 -0.46
CA ASN A 209 7.52 4.77 0.08
C ASN A 209 6.30 4.68 1.01
N ILE A 210 5.32 3.86 0.72
CA ILE A 210 4.17 3.65 1.62
C ILE A 210 4.63 3.11 2.97
N MET A 211 5.54 2.13 2.99
CA MET A 211 6.08 1.59 4.23
C MET A 211 6.87 2.65 5.01
N THR A 212 7.69 3.42 4.33
CA THR A 212 8.46 4.54 4.91
C THR A 212 7.55 5.65 5.43
N PHE A 213 6.52 6.00 4.68
CA PHE A 213 5.48 6.96 5.06
C PHE A 213 4.84 6.59 6.40
N LYS A 214 4.39 5.35 6.55
CA LYS A 214 3.80 4.87 7.80
C LYS A 214 4.78 4.98 8.98
N LEU A 215 6.03 4.62 8.77
CA LEU A 215 7.07 4.72 9.79
C LEU A 215 7.28 6.19 10.21
N ALA A 216 7.44 7.08 9.25
CA ALA A 216 7.65 8.51 9.51
C ALA A 216 6.45 9.13 10.24
N VAL A 217 5.23 8.87 9.79
CA VAL A 217 4.00 9.38 10.41
C VAL A 217 3.88 8.92 11.86
N LYS A 218 4.09 7.64 12.14
CA LYS A 218 4.05 7.09 13.52
C LYS A 218 5.13 7.70 14.40
N THR A 219 6.34 7.87 13.87
CA THR A 219 7.48 8.43 14.60
C THR A 219 7.24 9.89 14.98
N ILE A 220 6.79 10.70 14.03
CA ILE A 220 6.52 12.12 14.26
C ILE A 220 5.29 12.33 15.16
N ALA A 221 4.23 11.53 14.98
CA ALA A 221 3.06 11.57 15.87
C ALA A 221 3.46 11.36 17.32
N LYS A 222 4.31 10.37 17.59
CA LYS A 222 4.81 10.09 18.94
C LYS A 222 5.57 11.29 19.54
N ARG A 223 6.33 12.02 18.74
CA ARG A 223 7.04 13.24 19.16
C ARG A 223 6.10 14.38 19.56
N HIS A 224 4.90 14.39 19.00
CA HIS A 224 3.83 15.34 19.33
C HIS A 224 2.90 14.83 20.44
N GLY A 225 3.25 13.73 21.11
CA GLY A 225 2.41 13.15 22.16
C GLY A 225 1.14 12.50 21.64
N MET A 226 1.10 12.15 20.36
CA MET A 226 -0.04 11.53 19.70
C MET A 226 0.28 10.10 19.27
N PHE A 227 -0.77 9.35 18.95
CA PHE A 227 -0.69 8.02 18.38
C PHE A 227 -1.31 8.03 16.98
N ALA A 228 -0.51 7.70 15.97
CA ALA A 228 -0.99 7.54 14.58
C ALA A 228 -1.52 6.14 14.35
N SER A 229 -2.76 6.04 13.89
CA SER A 229 -3.42 4.78 13.57
C SER A 229 -3.71 4.68 12.07
N PHE A 230 -3.28 3.59 11.46
CA PHE A 230 -3.62 3.19 10.08
C PHE A 230 -4.71 2.12 10.06
N MET A 231 -5.42 1.94 11.14
CA MET A 231 -6.53 1.00 11.25
C MET A 231 -7.66 1.41 10.29
N PRO A 232 -8.25 0.49 9.53
CA PRO A 232 -9.29 0.82 8.55
C PRO A 232 -10.53 1.48 9.15
N LYS A 233 -10.99 1.03 10.31
CA LYS A 233 -12.15 1.58 11.03
C LYS A 233 -11.87 1.59 12.52
N PRO A 234 -11.11 2.58 13.02
CA PRO A 234 -10.74 2.61 14.44
C PRO A 234 -11.89 2.97 15.36
N LYS A 235 -12.93 3.63 14.85
CA LYS A 235 -14.05 4.11 15.66
C LYS A 235 -15.39 3.92 14.93
N TYR A 236 -16.38 3.42 15.66
CA TYR A 236 -17.74 3.28 15.15
C TYR A 236 -18.40 4.66 14.94
N GLY A 237 -19.25 4.78 13.93
CA GLY A 237 -20.06 5.98 13.70
C GLY A 237 -19.36 7.14 12.99
N ILE A 238 -18.08 6.99 12.61
CA ILE A 238 -17.34 7.97 11.82
C ILE A 238 -16.70 7.30 10.60
N ASN A 239 -16.23 8.08 9.62
CA ASN A 239 -15.53 7.54 8.45
C ASN A 239 -14.31 6.75 8.86
N GLY A 240 -14.04 5.65 8.15
CA GLY A 240 -12.78 4.92 8.24
C GLY A 240 -11.70 5.50 7.35
N SER A 241 -10.52 4.90 7.38
CA SER A 241 -9.39 5.29 6.54
C SER A 241 -9.26 4.40 5.32
N GLY A 242 -9.17 5.01 4.15
CA GLY A 242 -8.84 4.38 2.88
C GLY A 242 -7.38 4.58 2.51
N MET A 243 -6.93 3.76 1.58
CA MET A 243 -5.70 3.97 0.84
C MET A 243 -6.06 3.86 -0.64
N HIS A 244 -6.49 4.95 -1.23
CA HIS A 244 -6.82 4.97 -2.65
C HIS A 244 -5.57 4.78 -3.49
N VAL A 245 -5.65 3.93 -4.51
CA VAL A 245 -4.52 3.58 -5.37
C VAL A 245 -4.80 4.11 -6.77
N ASN A 246 -4.11 5.18 -7.12
CA ASN A 246 -4.14 5.75 -8.47
C ASN A 246 -3.12 5.03 -9.34
N MET A 247 -3.54 4.50 -10.48
CA MET A 247 -2.73 3.64 -11.34
C MET A 247 -2.72 4.11 -12.78
N SER A 248 -1.57 4.02 -13.41
CA SER A 248 -1.43 4.18 -14.86
C SER A 248 -0.32 3.28 -15.41
N LEU A 249 -0.36 3.06 -16.72
CA LEU A 249 0.71 2.40 -17.43
C LEU A 249 1.38 3.38 -18.40
N ALA A 250 2.70 3.33 -18.44
CA ALA A 250 3.49 4.08 -19.42
C ALA A 250 4.21 3.13 -20.38
N LYS A 251 4.37 3.58 -21.62
CA LYS A 251 5.17 2.91 -22.63
C LYS A 251 6.01 3.95 -23.36
N ASP A 252 7.31 3.72 -23.45
CA ASP A 252 8.25 4.67 -24.05
C ASP A 252 8.11 6.09 -23.47
N GLY A 253 7.92 6.18 -22.15
CA GLY A 253 7.77 7.45 -21.43
C GLY A 253 6.41 8.14 -21.59
N LYS A 254 5.45 7.52 -22.26
CA LYS A 254 4.10 8.08 -22.48
C LYS A 254 3.05 7.32 -21.70
N ASN A 255 2.13 8.05 -21.09
CA ASN A 255 0.94 7.46 -20.44
C ASN A 255 0.02 6.83 -21.49
N ILE A 256 -0.06 5.50 -21.51
CA ILE A 256 -0.83 4.76 -22.53
C ILE A 256 -2.31 4.59 -22.18
N PHE A 257 -2.73 5.08 -21.01
CA PHE A 257 -4.16 5.15 -20.67
C PHE A 257 -4.85 6.32 -21.34
N ALA A 258 -4.11 7.36 -21.72
CA ALA A 258 -4.63 8.52 -22.43
C ALA A 258 -4.80 8.23 -23.92
N ASP A 259 -5.98 8.54 -24.44
CA ASP A 259 -6.27 8.57 -25.87
C ASP A 259 -7.28 9.68 -26.13
N PRO A 260 -6.85 10.83 -26.68
CA PRO A 260 -7.75 11.95 -26.96
C PRO A 260 -8.90 11.61 -27.90
N GLU A 261 -8.73 10.62 -28.77
CA GLU A 261 -9.75 10.14 -29.72
C GLU A 261 -10.58 8.98 -29.14
N GLY A 262 -10.22 8.47 -27.99
CA GLY A 262 -10.93 7.39 -27.33
C GLY A 262 -12.17 7.87 -26.58
N GLU A 263 -13.08 6.94 -26.29
CA GLU A 263 -14.22 7.19 -25.43
C GLU A 263 -13.76 7.68 -24.04
N MET A 264 -14.33 8.75 -23.52
CA MET A 264 -13.93 9.40 -22.26
C MET A 264 -12.47 9.88 -22.22
N GLY A 265 -11.78 9.98 -23.36
CA GLY A 265 -10.35 10.28 -23.43
C GLY A 265 -9.44 9.13 -22.96
N LEU A 266 -9.95 7.91 -22.94
CA LEU A 266 -9.27 6.71 -22.49
C LEU A 266 -8.93 5.78 -23.66
N SER A 267 -7.78 5.13 -23.57
CA SER A 267 -7.37 4.09 -24.51
C SER A 267 -8.14 2.78 -24.29
N LYS A 268 -8.06 1.88 -25.27
CA LYS A 268 -8.58 0.51 -25.10
C LYS A 268 -7.87 -0.23 -23.97
N GLU A 269 -6.57 -0.04 -23.81
CA GLU A 269 -5.76 -0.62 -22.74
C GLU A 269 -6.27 -0.18 -21.36
N ALA A 270 -6.67 1.08 -21.21
CA ALA A 270 -7.26 1.56 -19.97
C ALA A 270 -8.59 0.83 -19.65
N PHE A 271 -9.47 0.67 -20.64
CA PHE A 271 -10.71 -0.08 -20.45
C PHE A 271 -10.44 -1.56 -20.12
N TRP A 272 -9.52 -2.20 -20.81
CA TRP A 272 -9.16 -3.60 -20.53
C TRP A 272 -8.52 -3.77 -19.16
N PHE A 273 -7.70 -2.82 -18.73
CA PHE A 273 -7.12 -2.79 -17.38
C PHE A 273 -8.23 -2.75 -16.31
N ILE A 274 -9.21 -1.87 -16.48
CA ILE A 274 -10.41 -1.81 -15.62
C ILE A 274 -11.15 -3.14 -15.64
N GLY A 275 -11.36 -3.73 -16.81
CA GLY A 275 -12.01 -5.02 -16.97
C GLY A 275 -11.31 -6.14 -16.21
N GLY A 276 -9.98 -6.17 -16.25
CA GLY A 276 -9.16 -7.12 -15.50
C GLY A 276 -9.29 -6.94 -13.98
N ILE A 277 -9.22 -5.72 -13.50
CA ILE A 277 -9.42 -5.40 -12.07
C ILE A 277 -10.81 -5.87 -11.61
N ILE A 278 -11.86 -5.53 -12.35
CA ILE A 278 -13.24 -5.93 -12.01
C ILE A 278 -13.39 -7.45 -11.97
N LYS A 279 -12.83 -8.15 -12.95
CA LYS A 279 -12.87 -9.62 -13.02
C LYS A 279 -12.29 -10.28 -11.77
N HIS A 280 -11.16 -9.77 -11.27
CA HIS A 280 -10.43 -10.37 -10.15
C HIS A 280 -10.73 -9.71 -8.80
N MET A 281 -11.59 -8.72 -8.74
CA MET A 281 -11.75 -7.89 -7.55
C MET A 281 -12.14 -8.68 -6.30
N LYS A 282 -13.06 -9.61 -6.42
CA LYS A 282 -13.46 -10.44 -5.26
C LYS A 282 -12.28 -11.26 -4.73
N GLY A 283 -11.50 -11.86 -5.62
CA GLY A 283 -10.30 -12.63 -5.26
C GLY A 283 -9.18 -11.78 -4.68
N MET A 284 -9.13 -10.49 -5.02
CA MET A 284 -8.14 -9.54 -4.51
C MET A 284 -8.53 -8.95 -3.15
N THR A 285 -9.78 -9.04 -2.75
CA THR A 285 -10.30 -8.28 -1.60
C THR A 285 -9.58 -8.62 -0.28
N VAL A 286 -9.25 -9.88 -0.03
CA VAL A 286 -8.49 -10.26 1.17
C VAL A 286 -7.07 -9.65 1.20
N ILE A 287 -6.55 -9.25 0.05
CA ILE A 287 -5.25 -8.57 -0.09
C ILE A 287 -5.42 -7.07 0.12
N THR A 288 -6.42 -6.45 -0.50
CA THR A 288 -6.69 -5.01 -0.40
C THR A 288 -7.31 -4.62 0.94
N ASN A 289 -8.03 -5.53 1.55
CA ASN A 289 -8.77 -5.36 2.80
C ASN A 289 -8.54 -6.56 3.73
N PRO A 290 -7.36 -6.60 4.41
CA PRO A 290 -6.84 -7.84 4.98
C PRO A 290 -7.30 -8.19 6.38
N LEU A 291 -8.01 -7.28 7.08
CA LEU A 291 -8.38 -7.45 8.47
C LEU A 291 -9.88 -7.65 8.66
N VAL A 292 -10.29 -8.30 9.74
CA VAL A 292 -11.69 -8.27 10.18
C VAL A 292 -12.18 -6.82 10.27
N ASN A 293 -11.36 -5.93 10.78
CA ASN A 293 -11.65 -4.50 10.88
C ASN A 293 -11.87 -3.82 9.52
N SER A 294 -11.24 -4.30 8.45
CA SER A 294 -11.42 -3.76 7.09
C SER A 294 -12.89 -3.74 6.66
N TYR A 295 -13.64 -4.76 7.04
CA TYR A 295 -15.05 -4.92 6.66
C TYR A 295 -16.01 -4.10 7.52
N LYS A 296 -15.52 -3.55 8.62
CA LYS A 296 -16.24 -2.53 9.40
C LYS A 296 -16.20 -1.15 8.71
N ARG A 297 -15.20 -0.92 7.85
CA ARG A 297 -15.13 0.24 6.96
C ARG A 297 -15.99 0.06 5.72
N LEU A 298 -15.98 -1.12 5.09
CA LEU A 298 -16.69 -1.41 3.84
C LEU A 298 -18.19 -1.61 4.06
N VAL A 299 -18.83 -0.57 4.56
CA VAL A 299 -20.27 -0.51 4.84
C VAL A 299 -20.91 0.74 4.21
N PRO A 300 -22.19 0.70 3.85
CA PRO A 300 -22.88 1.88 3.29
C PRO A 300 -22.85 3.08 4.24
N GLY A 301 -22.77 4.29 3.67
CA GLY A 301 -22.97 5.55 4.39
C GLY A 301 -21.71 6.25 4.89
N TYR A 302 -20.50 5.70 4.64
CA TYR A 302 -19.24 6.26 5.09
C TYR A 302 -18.19 6.46 3.98
N GLU A 303 -18.65 6.72 2.77
CA GLU A 303 -17.83 6.98 1.58
C GLU A 303 -16.89 5.83 1.15
N ALA A 304 -16.99 4.67 1.77
CA ALA A 304 -16.24 3.48 1.34
C ALA A 304 -17.00 2.74 0.22
N PRO A 305 -16.32 2.33 -0.86
CA PRO A 305 -16.96 1.60 -1.94
C PRO A 305 -17.21 0.16 -1.54
N ILE A 306 -18.43 -0.32 -1.78
CA ILE A 306 -18.82 -1.71 -1.51
C ILE A 306 -19.35 -2.44 -2.75
N TYR A 307 -19.59 -1.71 -3.84
CA TYR A 307 -20.12 -2.26 -5.09
C TYR A 307 -19.07 -2.26 -6.19
N ILE A 308 -18.96 -3.38 -6.89
CA ILE A 308 -17.99 -3.56 -7.97
C ILE A 308 -18.53 -2.90 -9.24
N ALA A 309 -18.21 -1.63 -9.39
CA ALA A 309 -18.59 -0.79 -10.52
C ALA A 309 -17.52 0.27 -10.75
N TRP A 310 -17.58 0.98 -11.87
CA TRP A 310 -16.67 2.07 -12.17
C TRP A 310 -17.41 3.28 -12.75
N SER A 311 -16.82 4.46 -12.59
CA SER A 311 -17.39 5.72 -13.06
C SER A 311 -16.33 6.78 -13.32
N ALA A 312 -16.63 7.67 -14.26
CA ALA A 312 -15.89 8.92 -14.48
C ALA A 312 -16.59 10.13 -13.88
N THR A 313 -17.81 9.98 -13.33
CA THR A 313 -18.66 11.10 -12.94
C THR A 313 -18.95 11.19 -11.45
N ASN A 314 -18.83 10.10 -10.69
CA ASN A 314 -19.10 10.10 -9.26
C ASN A 314 -18.09 9.24 -8.47
N ARG A 315 -18.12 9.36 -7.14
CA ARG A 315 -17.20 8.71 -6.21
C ARG A 315 -17.80 7.49 -5.49
N SER A 316 -19.00 7.08 -5.84
CA SER A 316 -19.68 5.97 -5.19
C SER A 316 -19.14 4.58 -5.58
N PRO A 317 -18.66 4.33 -6.81
CA PRO A 317 -18.20 3.02 -7.21
C PRO A 317 -16.76 2.74 -6.75
N LEU A 318 -16.37 1.48 -6.86
CA LEU A 318 -15.06 0.94 -6.53
C LEU A 318 -13.92 1.60 -7.30
N ILE A 319 -14.14 1.82 -8.60
CA ILE A 319 -13.14 2.40 -9.50
C ILE A 319 -13.67 3.74 -10.00
N ARG A 320 -12.85 4.76 -9.79
CA ARG A 320 -13.12 6.10 -10.29
C ARG A 320 -12.06 6.49 -11.33
N ILE A 321 -12.51 7.18 -12.37
CA ILE A 321 -11.61 7.81 -13.34
C ILE A 321 -11.56 9.30 -13.01
N PRO A 322 -10.47 9.82 -12.44
CA PRO A 322 -10.33 11.25 -12.19
C PRO A 322 -10.42 12.08 -13.47
N ALA A 323 -10.76 13.35 -13.35
CA ALA A 323 -11.00 14.22 -14.51
C ALA A 323 -9.75 14.51 -15.35
N ALA A 324 -8.57 14.41 -14.77
CA ALA A 324 -7.29 14.66 -15.48
C ALA A 324 -7.11 13.70 -16.66
N ARG A 325 -6.58 14.24 -17.76
CA ARG A 325 -6.21 13.49 -18.96
C ARG A 325 -4.78 13.82 -19.35
N GLY A 326 -4.30 13.26 -20.44
CA GLY A 326 -2.89 13.38 -20.85
C GLY A 326 -1.99 12.61 -19.88
N VAL A 327 -0.95 13.25 -19.37
CA VAL A 327 0.00 12.64 -18.43
C VAL A 327 -0.68 12.26 -17.09
N GLY A 328 -1.77 12.91 -16.74
CA GLY A 328 -2.52 12.65 -15.51
C GLY A 328 -3.64 11.62 -15.63
N THR A 329 -3.81 10.98 -16.78
CA THR A 329 -4.84 9.95 -16.98
C THR A 329 -4.54 8.74 -16.11
N ARG A 330 -5.52 8.36 -15.27
CA ARG A 330 -5.32 7.27 -14.30
C ARG A 330 -6.64 6.62 -13.90
N VAL A 331 -6.50 5.45 -13.29
CA VAL A 331 -7.58 4.65 -12.72
C VAL A 331 -7.39 4.63 -11.21
N GLU A 332 -8.39 5.03 -10.44
CA GLU A 332 -8.34 5.05 -8.99
C GLU A 332 -9.13 3.87 -8.41
N LEU A 333 -8.44 2.97 -7.72
CA LEU A 333 -9.07 1.90 -6.94
C LEU A 333 -9.28 2.39 -5.51
N ARG A 334 -10.53 2.39 -5.04
CA ARG A 334 -10.94 3.08 -3.82
C ARG A 334 -11.15 2.18 -2.61
N CYS A 335 -11.17 0.86 -2.78
CA CYS A 335 -11.42 -0.06 -1.67
C CYS A 335 -10.21 -0.31 -0.76
N PRO A 336 -8.93 -0.33 -1.24
CA PRO A 336 -7.83 -0.67 -0.36
C PRO A 336 -7.78 0.20 0.89
N ASP A 337 -7.35 -0.39 1.99
CA ASP A 337 -7.15 0.31 3.25
C ASP A 337 -5.67 0.33 3.67
N PRO A 338 -5.29 1.21 4.62
CA PRO A 338 -3.89 1.36 5.01
C PRO A 338 -3.27 0.17 5.74
N ALA A 339 -4.06 -0.80 6.19
CA ALA A 339 -3.55 -2.02 6.82
C ALA A 339 -3.03 -3.04 5.80
N ALA A 340 -3.37 -2.85 4.53
CA ALA A 340 -2.95 -3.75 3.45
C ALA A 340 -1.44 -3.69 3.22
N ASN A 341 -0.87 -4.83 2.82
CA ASN A 341 0.52 -4.92 2.38
C ASN A 341 0.64 -4.27 1.00
N PRO A 342 1.34 -3.13 0.86
CA PRO A 342 1.37 -2.39 -0.39
C PRO A 342 2.02 -3.17 -1.54
N TYR A 343 3.00 -4.02 -1.26
CA TYR A 343 3.64 -4.85 -2.29
C TYR A 343 2.65 -5.83 -2.90
N LEU A 344 1.86 -6.51 -2.07
CA LEU A 344 0.88 -7.47 -2.53
C LEU A 344 -0.30 -6.79 -3.23
N VAL A 345 -0.77 -5.65 -2.72
CA VAL A 345 -1.83 -4.87 -3.35
C VAL A 345 -1.43 -4.45 -4.75
N LEU A 346 -0.24 -3.86 -4.92
CA LEU A 346 0.21 -3.38 -6.22
C LEU A 346 0.50 -4.51 -7.21
N ALA A 347 1.05 -5.62 -6.72
CA ALA A 347 1.25 -6.82 -7.55
C ALA A 347 -0.07 -7.39 -8.07
N ALA A 348 -1.05 -7.53 -7.19
CA ALA A 348 -2.38 -8.03 -7.55
C ALA A 348 -3.09 -7.10 -8.54
N CYS A 349 -3.08 -5.80 -8.28
CA CYS A 349 -3.68 -4.80 -9.18
C CYS A 349 -3.03 -4.82 -10.56
N LEU A 350 -1.70 -4.81 -10.61
CA LEU A 350 -0.97 -4.84 -11.88
C LEU A 350 -1.29 -6.10 -12.68
N GLU A 351 -1.16 -7.27 -12.09
CA GLU A 351 -1.38 -8.53 -12.77
C GLU A 351 -2.84 -8.72 -13.21
N ALA A 352 -3.80 -8.29 -12.39
CA ALA A 352 -5.21 -8.30 -12.78
C ALA A 352 -5.46 -7.39 -13.99
N GLY A 353 -4.89 -6.19 -13.98
CA GLY A 353 -4.96 -5.27 -15.12
C GLY A 353 -4.29 -5.82 -16.37
N LEU A 354 -3.13 -6.47 -16.23
CA LEU A 354 -2.43 -7.11 -17.36
C LEU A 354 -3.23 -8.29 -17.92
N ASP A 355 -3.89 -9.07 -17.08
CA ASP A 355 -4.83 -10.10 -17.54
C ASP A 355 -5.93 -9.48 -18.40
N GLY A 356 -6.48 -8.36 -17.97
CA GLY A 356 -7.46 -7.61 -18.75
C GLY A 356 -6.93 -7.19 -20.12
N ILE A 357 -5.71 -6.68 -20.20
CA ILE A 357 -5.09 -6.27 -21.46
C ILE A 357 -4.78 -7.48 -22.35
N ARG A 358 -4.17 -8.55 -21.81
CA ARG A 358 -3.83 -9.77 -22.58
C ARG A 358 -5.06 -10.41 -23.19
N ASN A 359 -6.14 -10.48 -22.45
CA ASN A 359 -7.37 -11.15 -22.86
C ASN A 359 -8.44 -10.18 -23.37
N GLN A 360 -8.11 -8.90 -23.50
CA GLN A 360 -9.01 -7.86 -23.99
C GLN A 360 -10.38 -7.90 -23.28
N ILE A 361 -10.34 -7.93 -21.94
CA ILE A 361 -11.52 -7.99 -21.09
C ILE A 361 -12.22 -6.63 -21.09
N THR A 362 -13.39 -6.55 -21.72
CA THR A 362 -14.20 -5.34 -21.71
C THR A 362 -14.88 -5.21 -20.35
N PRO A 363 -14.75 -4.05 -19.66
CA PRO A 363 -15.47 -3.83 -18.42
C PRO A 363 -16.96 -3.66 -18.69
N PRO A 364 -17.84 -3.83 -17.68
CA PRO A 364 -19.23 -3.44 -17.79
C PRO A 364 -19.35 -1.92 -18.04
N ASP A 365 -20.52 -1.47 -18.45
CA ASP A 365 -20.75 -0.04 -18.66
C ASP A 365 -20.51 0.76 -17.39
N ALA A 366 -19.94 1.96 -17.54
CA ALA A 366 -19.72 2.88 -16.44
C ALA A 366 -21.06 3.28 -15.82
N VAL A 367 -21.10 3.40 -14.49
CA VAL A 367 -22.28 3.90 -13.79
C VAL A 367 -22.28 5.43 -13.76
N THR A 368 -23.44 6.03 -13.97
CA THR A 368 -23.63 7.49 -13.94
C THR A 368 -24.37 7.96 -12.70
N GLU A 369 -25.10 7.06 -12.05
CA GLU A 369 -25.88 7.33 -10.85
C GLU A 369 -25.12 6.90 -9.58
N ASN A 370 -25.56 7.42 -8.43
CA ASN A 370 -25.04 6.99 -7.15
C ASN A 370 -25.45 5.53 -6.88
N VAL A 371 -24.46 4.63 -6.86
CA VAL A 371 -24.70 3.19 -6.70
C VAL A 371 -25.36 2.85 -5.37
N PHE A 372 -25.10 3.64 -4.32
CA PHE A 372 -25.73 3.43 -3.01
C PHE A 372 -27.26 3.68 -3.01
N GLU A 373 -27.73 4.56 -3.89
CA GLU A 373 -29.15 4.91 -4.02
C GLU A 373 -29.92 3.99 -4.98
N MET A 374 -29.20 3.16 -5.75
CA MET A 374 -29.81 2.20 -6.68
C MET A 374 -30.57 1.11 -5.93
N ARG A 375 -31.73 0.73 -6.48
CA ARG A 375 -32.48 -0.44 -6.01
C ARG A 375 -31.75 -1.72 -6.36
N LEU A 376 -31.91 -2.78 -5.56
CA LEU A 376 -31.32 -4.10 -5.80
C LEU A 376 -31.63 -4.62 -7.22
N SER A 377 -32.88 -4.41 -7.70
CA SER A 377 -33.28 -4.81 -9.06
C SER A 377 -32.51 -4.05 -10.15
N GLN A 378 -32.15 -2.80 -9.93
CA GLN A 378 -31.35 -2.00 -10.88
C GLN A 378 -29.92 -2.49 -10.90
N LYS A 379 -29.32 -2.76 -9.72
CA LYS A 379 -27.96 -3.32 -9.59
C LYS A 379 -27.88 -4.67 -10.30
N ALA A 380 -28.85 -5.55 -10.09
CA ALA A 380 -28.92 -6.85 -10.74
C ALA A 380 -28.98 -6.74 -12.27
N LYS A 381 -29.79 -5.82 -12.81
CA LYS A 381 -29.90 -5.57 -14.25
C LYS A 381 -28.58 -5.08 -14.86
N LEU A 382 -27.80 -4.28 -14.10
CA LEU A 382 -26.51 -3.74 -14.54
C LEU A 382 -25.35 -4.71 -14.26
N GLY A 383 -25.60 -5.88 -13.66
CA GLY A 383 -24.57 -6.83 -13.30
C GLY A 383 -23.63 -6.34 -12.19
N ILE A 384 -24.10 -5.40 -11.36
CA ILE A 384 -23.28 -4.84 -10.27
C ILE A 384 -23.33 -5.79 -9.09
N GLU A 385 -22.17 -6.36 -8.75
CA GLU A 385 -21.96 -7.22 -7.60
C GLU A 385 -21.40 -6.44 -6.42
N SER A 386 -21.49 -7.01 -5.22
CA SER A 386 -20.87 -6.45 -4.01
C SER A 386 -19.52 -7.07 -3.76
N LEU A 387 -18.62 -6.31 -3.11
CA LEU A 387 -17.41 -6.87 -2.50
C LEU A 387 -17.82 -7.91 -1.44
N PRO A 388 -16.92 -8.86 -1.10
CA PRO A 388 -17.12 -9.73 0.05
C PRO A 388 -17.51 -8.92 1.29
N GLY A 389 -18.48 -9.42 2.07
CA GLY A 389 -19.03 -8.70 3.22
C GLY A 389 -18.21 -8.83 4.51
N ASP A 390 -17.32 -9.81 4.56
CA ASP A 390 -16.46 -10.09 5.70
C ASP A 390 -15.17 -10.81 5.27
N LEU A 391 -14.26 -11.01 6.22
CA LEU A 391 -12.97 -11.62 5.96
C LEU A 391 -13.09 -13.07 5.48
N GLU A 392 -14.05 -13.84 6.01
CA GLU A 392 -14.27 -15.23 5.60
C GLU A 392 -14.65 -15.32 4.13
N GLN A 393 -15.63 -14.52 3.70
CA GLN A 393 -16.04 -14.45 2.30
C GLN A 393 -14.89 -14.00 1.39
N ALA A 394 -14.08 -13.05 1.84
CA ALA A 394 -12.91 -12.58 1.08
C ALA A 394 -11.86 -13.70 0.92
N VAL A 395 -11.62 -14.50 1.96
CA VAL A 395 -10.75 -15.67 1.91
C VAL A 395 -11.28 -16.69 0.89
N GLU A 396 -12.58 -17.01 0.93
CA GLU A 396 -13.22 -17.93 0.00
C GLU A 396 -13.09 -17.47 -1.45
N GLU A 397 -13.21 -16.18 -1.70
CA GLU A 397 -13.07 -15.62 -3.06
C GLU A 397 -11.62 -15.74 -3.59
N LEU A 398 -10.60 -15.56 -2.75
CA LEU A 398 -9.23 -15.80 -3.16
C LEU A 398 -8.99 -17.28 -3.45
N GLU A 399 -9.54 -18.18 -2.65
CA GLU A 399 -9.43 -19.63 -2.88
C GLU A 399 -9.97 -20.06 -4.25
N LYS A 400 -10.96 -19.34 -4.79
CA LYS A 400 -11.56 -19.58 -6.10
C LYS A 400 -10.80 -18.93 -7.25
N ASP A 401 -9.94 -17.95 -7.01
CA ASP A 401 -9.23 -17.20 -8.04
C ASP A 401 -7.81 -17.76 -8.23
N ASP A 402 -7.67 -18.71 -9.13
CA ASP A 402 -6.40 -19.36 -9.43
C ASP A 402 -5.37 -18.38 -10.02
N TYR A 403 -5.84 -17.36 -10.74
CA TYR A 403 -4.96 -16.34 -11.32
C TYR A 403 -4.27 -15.50 -10.23
N ILE A 404 -5.03 -14.97 -9.28
CA ILE A 404 -4.47 -14.18 -8.17
C ILE A 404 -3.63 -15.05 -7.23
N LYS A 405 -4.05 -16.29 -6.95
CA LYS A 405 -3.21 -17.24 -6.20
C LYS A 405 -1.85 -17.45 -6.87
N ASN A 406 -1.84 -17.55 -8.19
CA ASN A 406 -0.59 -17.71 -8.95
C ASN A 406 0.29 -16.45 -8.89
N VAL A 407 -0.31 -15.26 -8.87
CA VAL A 407 0.42 -13.99 -8.66
C VAL A 407 1.15 -13.97 -7.32
N LEU A 408 0.47 -14.38 -6.26
CA LEU A 408 1.05 -14.47 -4.91
C LEU A 408 2.11 -15.58 -4.78
N GLY A 409 1.95 -16.65 -5.56
CA GLY A 409 2.73 -17.87 -5.45
C GLY A 409 2.20 -18.80 -4.36
N GLU A 410 2.65 -20.05 -4.40
CA GLU A 410 2.17 -21.11 -3.52
C GLU A 410 2.44 -20.81 -2.04
N HIS A 411 3.66 -20.38 -1.71
CA HIS A 411 4.06 -20.14 -0.33
C HIS A 411 3.21 -19.04 0.33
N ILE A 412 3.11 -17.87 -0.30
CA ILE A 412 2.32 -16.75 0.24
C ILE A 412 0.84 -17.12 0.29
N THR A 413 0.30 -17.73 -0.76
CA THR A 413 -1.11 -18.12 -0.80
C THR A 413 -1.46 -19.02 0.38
N GLU A 414 -0.68 -20.08 0.61
CA GLU A 414 -0.91 -21.02 1.71
C GLU A 414 -0.84 -20.34 3.09
N LYS A 415 0.26 -19.64 3.35
CA LYS A 415 0.50 -19.00 4.65
C LYS A 415 -0.44 -17.84 4.93
N TYR A 416 -0.74 -17.05 3.91
CA TYR A 416 -1.65 -15.92 4.04
C TYR A 416 -3.08 -16.37 4.33
N LEU A 417 -3.59 -17.35 3.57
CA LEU A 417 -4.93 -17.91 3.80
C LEU A 417 -5.05 -18.58 5.16
N GLU A 418 -4.05 -19.36 5.57
CA GLU A 418 -4.00 -19.98 6.89
C GLU A 418 -4.13 -18.94 8.01
N ALA A 419 -3.34 -17.87 7.94
CA ALA A 419 -3.36 -16.80 8.93
C ALA A 419 -4.70 -16.04 8.94
N LYS A 420 -5.28 -15.76 7.78
CA LYS A 420 -6.56 -15.03 7.68
C LYS A 420 -7.75 -15.86 8.14
N LYS A 421 -7.73 -17.18 7.93
CA LYS A 421 -8.72 -18.10 8.50
C LYS A 421 -8.63 -18.15 10.03
N ALA A 422 -7.42 -18.17 10.58
CA ALA A 422 -7.19 -18.12 12.01
C ALA A 422 -7.69 -16.79 12.62
N GLU A 423 -7.38 -15.67 12.00
CA GLU A 423 -7.86 -14.33 12.42
C GLU A 423 -9.39 -14.27 12.47
N TRP A 424 -10.05 -14.81 11.44
CA TRP A 424 -11.52 -14.86 11.42
C TRP A 424 -12.09 -15.74 12.52
N ALA A 425 -11.52 -16.92 12.72
CA ALA A 425 -11.96 -17.85 13.76
C ALA A 425 -11.83 -17.23 15.17
N ASP A 426 -10.71 -16.56 15.46
CA ASP A 426 -10.48 -15.90 16.74
C ASP A 426 -11.49 -14.77 17.00
N CYS A 427 -11.89 -14.04 15.96
CA CYS A 427 -12.89 -12.98 16.10
C CYS A 427 -14.29 -13.50 16.49
N GLY A 428 -14.64 -14.72 16.11
CA GLY A 428 -15.94 -15.34 16.43
C GLY A 428 -16.09 -15.78 17.89
N PHE A 429 -15.00 -15.77 18.69
CA PHE A 429 -15.00 -16.14 20.09
C PHE A 429 -15.04 -14.95 21.06
N HIS A 430 -15.08 -13.73 20.57
CA HIS A 430 -15.17 -12.49 21.32
C HIS A 430 -16.35 -11.63 20.85
#